data_6b1c6ed61a9a5f7b9542f94ddb5d66f1
#
_entry.id   6b1c6ed61a9a5f7b9542f94ddb5d66f1
#
_cell.length_a   1.000
_cell.length_b   1.000
_cell.length_c   1.000
_cell.angle_alpha   90.00
_cell.angle_beta   90.00
_cell.angle_gamma   90.00
#
_symmetry.space_group_name_H-M   'P 1'
#
loop_
_entity.id
_entity.type
_entity.pdbx_description
1 polymer ?
#
loop_
_entity_poly.entity_id
_entity_poly.type
_entity_poly.pdbx_seq_one_letter_code
_entity_poly.pdbx_strand_id
1 'polypeptide(L)'
;MNIRLKRLFSFMIIFFIGSSMLAGEGLENIKSRAVDTLMTDETAVLLYNILQNQGKGTMLGQHDGVWMEEGQKITGHIHKLSDRLPAVASYDFMFITNVNNAEGSWYRIREHEIRERIIAANREGILITMCWHYNDPYTQKTFYTKELPTEELKTMSFKSILPGGQNHERYKKDLRKVAEFSSSLRDDDGKLIPFIFRPFHEFDGEWFWWGPYSEPEEFKDLWRFTVHYLRDILNVHNMLYAFSPDIKFDSREDYLLRYPGDEYVDILGFDDYEDFKYDKKRTNEARKRIRIVGALANEKKKPCALTEVGYFIKKDNPQKVDIKRMEYLLETISDMYEYLSYAVFWGNGGGVYCVPTQGDAGEEEFKSFLKQPFILLNDNK
;
A
#
# COMPACT_ATOMS: atom_id res chain seq x y z
N MET A 1 47.15 16.56 18.07
CA MET A 1 46.39 17.08 16.93
C MET A 1 45.79 15.86 16.20
N ASN A 2 44.65 15.40 16.68
CA ASN A 2 43.99 14.18 16.21
C ASN A 2 42.79 14.54 15.36
N ILE A 3 42.92 14.30 14.06
CA ILE A 3 41.86 14.43 13.08
C ILE A 3 41.05 13.12 13.11
N ARG A 4 39.89 13.14 13.72
CA ARG A 4 38.90 12.04 13.63
C ARG A 4 38.31 12.04 12.21
N LEU A 5 38.69 11.08 11.40
CA LEU A 5 38.00 10.71 10.17
C LEU A 5 36.61 10.20 10.57
N LYS A 6 35.59 11.00 10.34
CA LYS A 6 34.20 10.50 10.27
C LYS A 6 34.07 9.68 8.99
N ARG A 7 33.96 8.36 9.13
CA ARG A 7 33.53 7.48 8.06
C ARG A 7 32.07 7.81 7.74
N LEU A 8 31.85 8.49 6.64
CA LEU A 8 30.53 8.52 5.98
C LEU A 8 30.25 7.09 5.48
N PHE A 9 29.40 6.37 6.18
CA PHE A 9 28.79 5.17 5.63
C PHE A 9 27.69 5.63 4.66
N SER A 10 28.01 5.61 3.37
CA SER A 10 27.02 5.66 2.31
C SER A 10 26.22 4.36 2.39
N PHE A 11 25.00 4.41 2.94
CA PHE A 11 24.07 3.28 2.90
C PHE A 11 23.51 3.18 1.48
N MET A 12 24.16 2.33 0.70
CA MET A 12 23.67 1.92 -0.61
C MET A 12 22.47 0.99 -0.38
N ILE A 13 21.26 1.42 -0.75
CA ILE A 13 20.10 0.55 -0.79
C ILE A 13 20.30 -0.42 -1.95
N ILE A 14 20.71 -1.64 -1.61
CA ILE A 14 20.99 -2.69 -2.58
C ILE A 14 19.69 -3.48 -2.79
N PHE A 15 18.83 -3.01 -3.69
CA PHE A 15 17.69 -3.81 -4.14
C PHE A 15 18.09 -4.99 -5.04
N PHE A 16 19.32 -5.03 -5.56
CA PHE A 16 19.78 -6.04 -6.54
C PHE A 16 20.92 -6.97 -6.09
N ILE A 17 21.35 -6.95 -4.82
CA ILE A 17 22.39 -7.90 -4.34
C ILE A 17 21.79 -8.98 -3.43
N GLY A 18 20.58 -9.44 -3.71
CA GLY A 18 19.92 -10.46 -2.89
C GLY A 18 19.89 -11.85 -3.50
N SER A 19 19.87 -12.01 -4.80
CA SER A 19 19.68 -13.34 -5.41
C SER A 19 20.88 -14.28 -5.32
N SER A 20 22.09 -13.78 -5.11
CA SER A 20 23.29 -14.61 -4.95
C SER A 20 23.74 -14.84 -3.50
N MET A 21 23.23 -14.06 -2.52
CA MET A 21 23.59 -14.21 -1.10
C MET A 21 22.51 -14.87 -0.24
N LEU A 22 21.27 -14.95 -0.69
CA LEU A 22 20.23 -15.78 -0.08
C LEU A 22 20.25 -17.16 -0.73
N ALA A 23 21.32 -17.93 -0.51
CA ALA A 23 21.35 -19.32 -0.90
C ALA A 23 20.22 -20.10 -0.20
N GLY A 24 19.41 -20.81 -0.98
CA GLY A 24 18.33 -21.76 -0.64
C GLY A 24 17.69 -21.71 0.75
N GLU A 25 18.44 -21.94 1.81
CA GLU A 25 17.94 -21.97 3.19
C GLU A 25 17.35 -20.64 3.70
N GLY A 26 17.84 -19.50 3.19
CA GLY A 26 17.34 -18.17 3.59
C GLY A 26 15.95 -17.86 3.01
N LEU A 27 15.71 -18.18 1.75
CA LEU A 27 14.41 -17.98 1.09
C LEU A 27 13.37 -18.95 1.61
N GLU A 28 13.73 -20.21 1.85
CA GLU A 28 12.83 -21.20 2.44
C GLU A 28 12.34 -20.77 3.84
N ASN A 29 13.23 -20.17 4.64
CA ASN A 29 12.84 -19.63 5.95
C ASN A 29 11.84 -18.46 5.81
N ILE A 30 11.98 -17.58 4.80
CA ILE A 30 11.02 -16.52 4.53
C ILE A 30 9.68 -17.10 4.09
N LYS A 31 9.68 -18.01 3.11
CA LYS A 31 8.47 -18.67 2.61
C LYS A 31 7.70 -19.39 3.72
N SER A 32 8.39 -20.11 4.60
CA SER A 32 7.77 -20.88 5.70
C SER A 32 7.02 -20.00 6.73
N ARG A 33 7.22 -18.70 6.75
CA ARG A 33 6.58 -17.73 7.67
C ARG A 33 5.55 -16.84 6.99
N ALA A 34 5.51 -16.87 5.66
CA ALA A 34 4.60 -16.06 4.87
C ALA A 34 3.23 -16.73 4.75
N VAL A 35 2.25 -15.95 4.32
CA VAL A 35 0.89 -16.41 3.99
C VAL A 35 0.93 -17.50 2.91
N ASP A 36 1.79 -17.31 1.92
CA ASP A 36 1.95 -18.23 0.81
C ASP A 36 3.32 -18.92 0.87
N THR A 37 3.33 -20.18 1.32
CA THR A 37 4.55 -20.99 1.36
C THR A 37 5.04 -21.43 -0.01
N LEU A 38 4.19 -21.30 -1.06
CA LEU A 38 4.50 -21.60 -2.45
C LEU A 38 4.82 -20.34 -3.27
N MET A 39 4.96 -19.18 -2.61
CA MET A 39 5.28 -17.93 -3.30
C MET A 39 6.52 -18.05 -4.17
N THR A 40 6.58 -17.23 -5.23
CA THR A 40 7.76 -17.15 -6.09
C THR A 40 9.00 -16.68 -5.30
N ASP A 41 10.18 -16.98 -5.81
CA ASP A 41 11.42 -16.51 -5.19
C ASP A 41 11.49 -14.99 -5.17
N GLU A 42 10.99 -14.34 -6.22
CA GLU A 42 10.89 -12.87 -6.31
C GLU A 42 10.00 -12.30 -5.20
N THR A 43 8.88 -12.96 -4.87
CA THR A 43 8.00 -12.56 -3.77
C THR A 43 8.65 -12.77 -2.41
N ALA A 44 9.38 -13.85 -2.23
CA ALA A 44 10.15 -14.09 -1.01
C ALA A 44 11.27 -13.05 -0.82
N VAL A 45 11.97 -12.68 -1.91
CA VAL A 45 12.98 -11.60 -1.91
C VAL A 45 12.34 -10.26 -1.56
N LEU A 46 11.15 -9.96 -2.12
CA LEU A 46 10.42 -8.74 -1.77
C LEU A 46 10.13 -8.67 -0.26
N LEU A 47 9.55 -9.73 0.32
CA LEU A 47 9.24 -9.78 1.76
C LEU A 47 10.52 -9.66 2.61
N TYR A 48 11.58 -10.37 2.21
CA TYR A 48 12.89 -10.26 2.88
C TYR A 48 13.41 -8.82 2.89
N ASN A 49 13.38 -8.13 1.75
CA ASN A 49 13.87 -6.77 1.63
C ASN A 49 13.06 -5.78 2.51
N ILE A 50 11.73 -5.95 2.56
CA ILE A 50 10.88 -5.14 3.43
C ILE A 50 11.24 -5.35 4.90
N LEU A 51 11.43 -6.59 5.32
CA LEU A 51 11.85 -6.94 6.69
C LEU A 51 13.25 -6.41 7.03
N GLN A 52 14.20 -6.48 6.08
CA GLN A 52 15.57 -5.99 6.29
C GLN A 52 15.66 -4.47 6.42
N ASN A 53 14.72 -3.73 5.85
CA ASN A 53 14.67 -2.27 5.95
C ASN A 53 13.97 -1.78 7.21
N GLN A 54 13.14 -2.59 7.86
CA GLN A 54 12.51 -2.24 9.13
C GLN A 54 13.55 -1.90 10.20
N GLY A 55 13.39 -0.76 10.85
CA GLY A 55 14.33 -0.24 11.84
C GLY A 55 15.54 0.51 11.26
N LYS A 56 15.73 0.51 9.92
CA LYS A 56 16.82 1.27 9.26
C LYS A 56 16.31 2.55 8.61
N GLY A 57 15.05 2.57 8.21
CA GLY A 57 14.39 3.70 7.60
C GLY A 57 13.05 3.30 7.00
N THR A 58 12.28 4.30 6.58
CA THR A 58 10.96 4.15 5.99
C THR A 58 11.05 4.30 4.47
N MET A 59 10.71 3.26 3.72
CA MET A 59 10.56 3.35 2.27
C MET A 59 9.37 4.24 1.92
N LEU A 60 9.61 5.29 1.13
CA LEU A 60 8.56 6.26 0.82
C LEU A 60 7.97 6.02 -0.55
N GLY A 61 6.64 6.12 -0.64
CA GLY A 61 5.90 5.96 -1.88
C GLY A 61 4.74 6.92 -2.06
N GLN A 62 4.13 6.83 -3.23
CA GLN A 62 2.91 7.57 -3.55
C GLN A 62 1.95 6.73 -4.41
N HIS A 63 0.65 6.85 -4.11
CA HIS A 63 -0.40 6.27 -4.94
C HIS A 63 -0.51 7.00 -6.27
N ASP A 64 -0.53 6.25 -7.38
CA ASP A 64 -0.54 6.75 -8.78
C ASP A 64 0.50 7.87 -9.03
N GLY A 65 1.56 7.88 -8.21
CA GLY A 65 2.59 8.91 -8.20
C GLY A 65 3.78 8.64 -9.12
N VAL A 66 3.75 7.53 -9.85
CA VAL A 66 4.81 7.09 -10.77
C VAL A 66 4.20 6.86 -12.15
N TRP A 67 4.80 7.44 -13.20
CA TRP A 67 4.35 7.30 -14.59
C TRP A 67 5.54 7.31 -15.56
N MET A 68 5.27 7.05 -16.85
CA MET A 68 6.27 7.13 -17.91
C MET A 68 6.13 8.43 -18.68
N GLU A 69 7.26 9.08 -18.98
CA GLU A 69 7.38 10.21 -19.91
C GLU A 69 7.81 9.72 -21.30
N GLU A 70 7.91 10.64 -22.27
CA GLU A 70 8.42 10.34 -23.61
C GLU A 70 9.78 9.62 -23.54
N GLY A 71 9.93 8.58 -24.38
CA GLY A 71 11.12 7.72 -24.35
C GLY A 71 11.08 6.62 -23.30
N GLN A 72 9.92 6.36 -22.69
CA GLN A 72 9.70 5.32 -21.66
C GLN A 72 10.49 5.50 -20.36
N LYS A 73 10.96 6.70 -20.08
CA LYS A 73 11.64 7.01 -18.84
C LYS A 73 10.62 7.13 -17.71
N ILE A 74 10.82 6.39 -16.64
CA ILE A 74 9.99 6.46 -15.43
C ILE A 74 10.27 7.75 -14.65
N THR A 75 9.23 8.36 -14.15
CA THR A 75 9.28 9.57 -13.31
C THR A 75 8.13 9.56 -12.30
N GLY A 76 8.04 10.60 -11.49
CA GLY A 76 6.97 10.76 -10.49
C GLY A 76 7.08 12.08 -9.74
N HIS A 77 6.07 12.40 -8.91
CA HIS A 77 6.08 13.64 -8.12
C HIS A 77 7.28 13.68 -7.15
N ILE A 78 7.56 12.58 -6.43
CA ILE A 78 8.71 12.48 -5.53
C ILE A 78 10.02 12.61 -6.32
N HIS A 79 10.10 11.99 -7.51
CA HIS A 79 11.28 12.09 -8.37
C HIS A 79 11.56 13.53 -8.80
N LYS A 80 10.52 14.28 -9.19
CA LYS A 80 10.66 15.69 -9.59
C LYS A 80 11.10 16.63 -8.46
N LEU A 81 10.95 16.21 -7.20
CA LEU A 81 11.36 16.98 -6.02
C LEU A 81 12.74 16.58 -5.47
N SER A 82 13.22 15.37 -5.74
CA SER A 82 14.41 14.81 -5.09
C SER A 82 15.47 14.30 -6.05
N ASP A 83 15.20 14.24 -7.36
CA ASP A 83 16.01 13.56 -8.37
C ASP A 83 16.20 12.05 -8.09
N ARG A 84 15.39 11.47 -7.17
CA ARG A 84 15.39 10.05 -6.80
C ARG A 84 13.98 9.50 -6.97
N LEU A 85 13.87 8.27 -7.49
CA LEU A 85 12.57 7.61 -7.61
C LEU A 85 12.01 7.23 -6.23
N PRO A 86 10.68 7.16 -6.05
CA PRO A 86 10.12 6.62 -4.83
C PRO A 86 10.53 5.15 -4.66
N ALA A 87 10.62 4.70 -3.40
CA ALA A 87 10.89 3.30 -3.12
C ALA A 87 9.64 2.41 -3.26
N VAL A 88 8.43 3.01 -3.21
CA VAL A 88 7.14 2.31 -3.32
C VAL A 88 6.25 3.03 -4.33
N ALA A 89 5.62 2.27 -5.21
CA ALA A 89 4.55 2.74 -6.10
C ALA A 89 3.24 2.00 -5.77
N SER A 90 2.16 2.76 -5.64
CA SER A 90 0.84 2.22 -5.30
C SER A 90 -0.13 2.43 -6.46
N TYR A 91 -0.96 1.41 -6.73
CA TYR A 91 -2.02 1.43 -7.75
C TYR A 91 -3.29 0.77 -7.22
N ASP A 92 -4.35 0.71 -8.05
CA ASP A 92 -5.66 0.26 -7.64
C ASP A 92 -6.27 -0.77 -8.60
N PHE A 93 -6.78 -1.86 -8.07
CA PHE A 93 -7.53 -2.87 -8.82
C PHE A 93 -8.92 -2.40 -9.29
N MET A 94 -9.41 -1.23 -8.83
CA MET A 94 -10.72 -0.70 -9.24
C MET A 94 -10.89 -0.60 -10.76
N PHE A 95 -9.81 -0.30 -11.49
CA PHE A 95 -9.83 -0.17 -12.94
C PHE A 95 -9.95 -1.53 -13.63
N ILE A 96 -9.27 -2.54 -13.09
CA ILE A 96 -9.18 -3.90 -13.61
C ILE A 96 -10.50 -4.65 -13.41
N THR A 97 -11.10 -4.51 -12.22
CA THR A 97 -12.33 -5.23 -11.86
C THR A 97 -13.61 -4.51 -12.26
N ASN A 98 -13.51 -3.26 -12.73
CA ASN A 98 -14.70 -2.47 -13.09
C ASN A 98 -15.57 -3.19 -14.14
N VAL A 99 -16.88 -3.11 -13.98
CA VAL A 99 -17.85 -3.70 -14.92
C VAL A 99 -17.76 -3.09 -16.32
N ASN A 100 -17.33 -1.83 -16.41
CA ASN A 100 -17.16 -1.10 -17.67
C ASN A 100 -15.75 -1.27 -18.27
N ASN A 101 -14.92 -2.16 -17.73
CA ASN A 101 -13.62 -2.48 -18.29
C ASN A 101 -13.79 -3.35 -19.54
N ALA A 102 -14.03 -2.72 -20.67
CA ALA A 102 -14.18 -3.31 -21.98
C ALA A 102 -13.21 -2.65 -22.99
N GLU A 103 -12.97 -3.30 -24.10
CA GLU A 103 -12.11 -2.79 -25.16
C GLU A 103 -12.48 -1.35 -25.56
N GLY A 104 -11.48 -0.46 -25.64
CA GLY A 104 -11.66 0.96 -25.94
C GLY A 104 -12.23 1.81 -24.78
N SER A 105 -12.60 1.24 -23.65
CA SER A 105 -13.04 2.02 -22.48
C SER A 105 -11.88 2.70 -21.77
N TRP A 106 -12.19 3.79 -21.05
CA TRP A 106 -11.22 4.44 -20.19
C TRP A 106 -10.65 3.48 -19.11
N TYR A 107 -11.46 2.58 -18.56
CA TYR A 107 -11.00 1.59 -17.58
C TYR A 107 -9.96 0.62 -18.18
N ARG A 108 -10.15 0.17 -19.44
CA ARG A 108 -9.20 -0.68 -20.13
C ARG A 108 -7.90 0.06 -20.44
N ILE A 109 -7.98 1.33 -20.83
CA ILE A 109 -6.80 2.18 -21.04
C ILE A 109 -6.01 2.31 -19.73
N ARG A 110 -6.71 2.62 -18.63
CA ARG A 110 -6.06 2.71 -17.29
C ARG A 110 -5.45 1.39 -16.86
N GLU A 111 -6.10 0.25 -17.08
CA GLU A 111 -5.53 -1.07 -16.78
C GLU A 111 -4.21 -1.29 -17.54
N HIS A 112 -4.15 -0.96 -18.84
CA HIS A 112 -2.92 -1.06 -19.62
C HIS A 112 -1.81 -0.13 -19.09
N GLU A 113 -2.15 1.13 -18.82
CA GLU A 113 -1.20 2.08 -18.23
C GLU A 113 -0.65 1.60 -16.89
N ILE A 114 -1.49 1.08 -16.00
CA ILE A 114 -1.08 0.54 -14.69
C ILE A 114 -0.12 -0.63 -14.90
N ARG A 115 -0.43 -1.56 -15.80
CA ARG A 115 0.45 -2.70 -16.11
C ARG A 115 1.82 -2.25 -16.58
N GLU A 116 1.88 -1.33 -17.53
CA GLU A 116 3.14 -0.80 -18.05
C GLU A 116 3.96 -0.06 -16.98
N ARG A 117 3.28 0.73 -16.15
CA ARG A 117 3.92 1.44 -15.02
C ARG A 117 4.47 0.48 -13.99
N ILE A 118 3.75 -0.61 -13.66
CA ILE A 118 4.23 -1.66 -12.75
C ILE A 118 5.49 -2.34 -13.32
N ILE A 119 5.48 -2.71 -14.60
CA ILE A 119 6.64 -3.33 -15.26
C ILE A 119 7.83 -2.39 -15.24
N ALA A 120 7.62 -1.12 -15.60
CA ALA A 120 8.67 -0.11 -15.57
C ALA A 120 9.20 0.17 -14.16
N ALA A 121 8.32 0.27 -13.16
CA ALA A 121 8.70 0.45 -11.76
C ALA A 121 9.48 -0.76 -11.21
N ASN A 122 9.10 -1.97 -11.57
CA ASN A 122 9.83 -3.18 -11.18
C ASN A 122 11.26 -3.20 -11.77
N ARG A 123 11.46 -2.76 -13.02
CA ARG A 123 12.81 -2.65 -13.62
C ARG A 123 13.74 -1.73 -12.81
N GLU A 124 13.18 -0.69 -12.22
CA GLU A 124 13.91 0.23 -11.33
C GLU A 124 14.01 -0.28 -9.89
N GLY A 125 13.47 -1.45 -9.57
CA GLY A 125 13.47 -2.02 -8.22
C GLY A 125 12.51 -1.33 -7.25
N ILE A 126 11.48 -0.65 -7.76
CA ILE A 126 10.44 -0.01 -6.94
C ILE A 126 9.47 -1.09 -6.46
N LEU A 127 9.18 -1.12 -5.16
CA LEU A 127 8.17 -1.99 -4.55
C LEU A 127 6.78 -1.60 -5.02
N ILE A 128 5.96 -2.58 -5.39
CA ILE A 128 4.58 -2.36 -5.84
C ILE A 128 3.60 -2.72 -4.73
N THR A 129 2.62 -1.84 -4.47
CA THR A 129 1.45 -2.14 -3.65
C THR A 129 0.17 -1.81 -4.40
N MET A 130 -0.88 -2.60 -4.20
CA MET A 130 -2.17 -2.43 -4.87
C MET A 130 -3.30 -2.50 -3.85
N CYS A 131 -4.06 -1.42 -3.72
CA CYS A 131 -5.33 -1.43 -3.02
C CYS A 131 -6.47 -1.89 -3.94
N TRP A 132 -7.66 -2.02 -3.39
CA TRP A 132 -8.83 -2.38 -4.17
C TRP A 132 -10.07 -1.61 -3.70
N HIS A 133 -10.37 -0.50 -4.36
CA HIS A 133 -11.66 0.16 -4.22
C HIS A 133 -12.70 -0.64 -4.99
N TYR A 134 -13.22 -1.66 -4.33
CA TYR A 134 -14.15 -2.61 -4.94
C TYR A 134 -15.56 -2.04 -4.97
N ASN A 135 -16.13 -1.89 -6.18
CA ASN A 135 -17.51 -1.45 -6.35
C ASN A 135 -18.49 -2.42 -5.69
N ASP A 136 -19.56 -1.88 -5.12
CA ASP A 136 -20.56 -2.70 -4.46
C ASP A 136 -21.11 -3.81 -5.37
N PRO A 137 -21.47 -4.96 -4.83
CA PRO A 137 -21.80 -6.12 -5.64
C PRO A 137 -23.18 -6.05 -6.33
N TYR A 138 -24.03 -5.10 -5.94
CA TYR A 138 -25.36 -4.94 -6.52
C TYR A 138 -25.39 -3.93 -7.66
N THR A 139 -24.98 -2.68 -7.38
CA THR A 139 -25.04 -1.62 -8.41
C THR A 139 -23.80 -1.58 -9.28
N GLN A 140 -22.64 -2.00 -8.75
CA GLN A 140 -21.31 -1.98 -9.40
C GLN A 140 -20.88 -0.57 -9.85
N LYS A 141 -21.40 0.45 -9.19
CA LYS A 141 -21.18 1.85 -9.58
C LYS A 141 -20.29 2.61 -8.63
N THR A 142 -20.27 2.22 -7.35
CA THR A 142 -19.60 2.94 -6.30
C THR A 142 -19.02 1.99 -5.25
N PHE A 143 -18.00 2.43 -4.57
CA PHE A 143 -17.48 1.78 -3.36
C PHE A 143 -17.89 2.54 -2.07
N TYR A 144 -18.54 3.69 -2.20
CA TYR A 144 -18.99 4.48 -1.05
C TYR A 144 -20.36 4.05 -0.54
N THR A 145 -20.45 3.75 0.76
CA THR A 145 -21.70 3.39 1.45
C THR A 145 -22.81 4.43 1.24
N LYS A 146 -22.48 5.71 1.36
CA LYS A 146 -23.45 6.81 1.25
C LYS A 146 -24.08 6.94 -0.13
N GLU A 147 -23.46 6.40 -1.17
CA GLU A 147 -23.94 6.44 -2.56
C GLU A 147 -24.82 5.25 -2.92
N LEU A 148 -24.91 4.25 -2.04
CA LEU A 148 -25.84 3.15 -2.22
C LEU A 148 -27.29 3.64 -2.05
N PRO A 149 -28.20 3.27 -2.98
CA PRO A 149 -29.50 3.93 -3.10
C PRO A 149 -30.49 3.61 -1.98
N THR A 150 -30.31 2.50 -1.27
CA THR A 150 -31.22 2.07 -0.19
C THR A 150 -30.46 1.55 1.03
N GLU A 151 -31.05 1.67 2.22
CA GLU A 151 -30.49 1.11 3.46
C GLU A 151 -30.39 -0.44 3.38
N GLU A 152 -31.30 -1.08 2.67
CA GLU A 152 -31.25 -2.53 2.44
C GLU A 152 -29.95 -2.91 1.71
N LEU A 153 -29.60 -2.23 0.62
CA LEU A 153 -28.35 -2.49 -0.10
C LEU A 153 -27.10 -2.20 0.75
N LYS A 154 -27.10 -1.15 1.55
CA LYS A 154 -26.01 -0.86 2.48
C LYS A 154 -25.75 -2.01 3.44
N THR A 155 -26.81 -2.56 4.03
CA THR A 155 -26.71 -3.64 5.02
C THR A 155 -26.44 -5.02 4.42
N MET A 156 -26.87 -5.25 3.18
CA MET A 156 -26.78 -6.57 2.53
C MET A 156 -25.53 -6.75 1.68
N SER A 157 -24.87 -5.66 1.23
CA SER A 157 -23.77 -5.74 0.26
C SER A 157 -22.66 -6.66 0.74
N PHE A 158 -22.21 -6.49 1.98
CA PHE A 158 -21.13 -7.31 2.52
C PHE A 158 -21.53 -8.80 2.61
N LYS A 159 -22.67 -9.08 3.21
CA LYS A 159 -23.17 -10.45 3.39
C LYS A 159 -23.42 -11.16 2.05
N SER A 160 -23.75 -10.40 1.01
CA SER A 160 -24.05 -10.97 -0.30
C SER A 160 -22.86 -11.62 -1.00
N ILE A 161 -21.62 -11.22 -0.66
CA ILE A 161 -20.39 -11.78 -1.25
C ILE A 161 -19.75 -12.89 -0.40
N LEU A 162 -20.26 -13.13 0.81
CA LEU A 162 -19.83 -14.28 1.63
C LEU A 162 -20.18 -15.61 0.93
N PRO A 163 -19.49 -16.71 1.26
CA PRO A 163 -19.86 -18.04 0.77
C PRO A 163 -21.35 -18.34 0.96
N GLY A 164 -22.03 -18.68 -0.13
CA GLY A 164 -23.48 -18.89 -0.14
C GLY A 164 -24.32 -17.61 -0.33
N GLY A 165 -23.72 -16.43 -0.32
CA GLY A 165 -24.40 -15.16 -0.58
C GLY A 165 -24.77 -14.98 -2.06
N GLN A 166 -25.77 -14.14 -2.32
CA GLN A 166 -26.36 -13.93 -3.66
C GLN A 166 -25.33 -13.47 -4.71
N ASN A 167 -24.34 -12.67 -4.31
CA ASN A 167 -23.31 -12.11 -5.18
C ASN A 167 -21.94 -12.82 -5.04
N HIS A 168 -21.88 -13.97 -4.36
CA HIS A 168 -20.64 -14.70 -4.14
C HIS A 168 -19.96 -15.12 -5.45
N GLU A 169 -20.72 -15.61 -6.44
CA GLU A 169 -20.16 -15.99 -7.75
C GLU A 169 -19.65 -14.78 -8.53
N ARG A 170 -20.25 -13.60 -8.36
CA ARG A 170 -19.72 -12.35 -8.90
C ARG A 170 -18.40 -11.99 -8.25
N TYR A 171 -18.30 -12.06 -6.93
CA TYR A 171 -17.07 -11.81 -6.21
C TYR A 171 -15.93 -12.73 -6.70
N LYS A 172 -16.21 -14.01 -6.86
CA LYS A 172 -15.25 -14.96 -7.45
C LYS A 172 -14.85 -14.60 -8.88
N LYS A 173 -15.79 -14.07 -9.68
CA LYS A 173 -15.48 -13.58 -11.03
C LYS A 173 -14.52 -12.39 -10.98
N ASP A 174 -14.69 -11.47 -10.05
CA ASP A 174 -13.81 -10.32 -9.93
C ASP A 174 -12.43 -10.72 -9.33
N LEU A 175 -12.38 -11.68 -8.43
CA LEU A 175 -11.11 -12.29 -7.99
C LEU A 175 -10.36 -12.99 -9.14
N ARG A 176 -11.07 -13.61 -10.10
CA ARG A 176 -10.42 -14.16 -11.32
C ARG A 176 -9.77 -13.06 -12.16
N LYS A 177 -10.40 -11.87 -12.29
CA LYS A 177 -9.77 -10.73 -12.98
C LYS A 177 -8.50 -10.25 -12.25
N VAL A 178 -8.54 -10.22 -10.92
CA VAL A 178 -7.35 -9.92 -10.09
C VAL A 178 -6.24 -10.94 -10.40
N ALA A 179 -6.55 -12.23 -10.42
CA ALA A 179 -5.59 -13.29 -10.71
C ALA A 179 -5.05 -13.23 -12.15
N GLU A 180 -5.90 -12.96 -13.14
CA GLU A 180 -5.50 -12.78 -14.54
C GLU A 180 -4.54 -11.60 -14.71
N PHE A 181 -4.86 -10.46 -14.09
CA PHE A 181 -3.98 -9.30 -14.09
C PHE A 181 -2.64 -9.62 -13.42
N SER A 182 -2.66 -10.26 -12.23
CA SER A 182 -1.45 -10.65 -11.50
C SER A 182 -0.54 -11.56 -12.30
N SER A 183 -1.11 -12.53 -13.03
CA SER A 183 -0.38 -13.47 -13.89
C SER A 183 0.20 -12.80 -15.14
N SER A 184 -0.35 -11.65 -15.54
CA SER A 184 0.13 -10.84 -16.67
C SER A 184 1.31 -9.94 -16.30
N LEU A 185 1.56 -9.71 -15.02
CA LEU A 185 2.68 -8.90 -14.55
C LEU A 185 3.97 -9.71 -14.61
N ARG A 186 4.74 -9.49 -15.65
CA ARG A 186 6.01 -10.17 -15.88
C ARG A 186 7.13 -9.20 -16.16
N ASP A 187 8.30 -9.50 -15.62
CA ASP A 187 9.53 -8.79 -15.92
C ASP A 187 10.11 -9.19 -17.32
N ASP A 188 11.26 -8.64 -17.66
CA ASP A 188 11.90 -8.88 -18.96
C ASP A 188 12.39 -10.33 -19.14
N ASP A 189 12.60 -11.06 -18.03
CA ASP A 189 12.96 -12.48 -18.02
C ASP A 189 11.73 -13.41 -18.00
N GLY A 190 10.51 -12.84 -18.02
CA GLY A 190 9.24 -13.56 -17.97
C GLY A 190 8.83 -14.03 -16.59
N LYS A 191 9.56 -13.66 -15.54
CA LYS A 191 9.23 -13.97 -14.14
C LYS A 191 8.08 -13.09 -13.66
N LEU A 192 7.28 -13.62 -12.74
CA LEU A 192 6.17 -12.88 -12.15
C LEU A 192 6.70 -11.74 -11.28
N ILE A 193 6.17 -10.54 -11.51
CA ILE A 193 6.46 -9.35 -10.70
C ILE A 193 5.70 -9.48 -9.37
N PRO A 194 6.39 -9.43 -8.22
CA PRO A 194 5.75 -9.50 -6.93
C PRO A 194 5.13 -8.16 -6.53
N PHE A 195 4.04 -8.21 -5.78
CA PHE A 195 3.41 -7.01 -5.23
C PHE A 195 2.66 -7.31 -3.92
N ILE A 196 2.33 -6.22 -3.19
CA ILE A 196 1.52 -6.26 -1.99
C ILE A 196 0.07 -6.01 -2.38
N PHE A 197 -0.85 -6.90 -2.02
CA PHE A 197 -2.30 -6.72 -2.18
C PHE A 197 -2.94 -6.29 -0.87
N ARG A 198 -3.71 -5.22 -0.92
CA ARG A 198 -4.38 -4.60 0.22
C ARG A 198 -5.89 -4.52 -0.03
N PRO A 199 -6.62 -5.65 0.10
CA PRO A 199 -8.07 -5.68 -0.03
C PRO A 199 -8.75 -5.11 1.21
N PHE A 200 -9.99 -4.63 1.06
CA PHE A 200 -10.88 -4.21 2.15
C PHE A 200 -10.23 -3.24 3.15
N HIS A 201 -9.37 -2.33 2.68
CA HIS A 201 -8.73 -1.34 3.54
C HIS A 201 -9.77 -0.42 4.21
N GLU A 202 -9.39 0.24 5.31
CA GLU A 202 -10.24 1.17 6.06
C GLU A 202 -11.61 0.56 6.47
N PHE A 203 -11.63 -0.74 6.75
CA PHE A 203 -12.85 -1.50 7.04
C PHE A 203 -13.51 -1.13 8.38
N ASP A 204 -12.84 -0.39 9.24
CA ASP A 204 -13.34 0.18 10.47
C ASP A 204 -13.97 1.57 10.24
N GLY A 205 -13.84 2.15 9.04
CA GLY A 205 -14.53 3.34 8.57
C GLY A 205 -16.00 3.09 8.19
N GLU A 206 -16.75 4.18 7.97
CA GLU A 206 -18.16 4.12 7.57
C GLU A 206 -18.38 4.43 6.09
N TRP A 207 -17.33 4.81 5.39
CA TRP A 207 -17.42 5.30 4.02
C TRP A 207 -17.42 4.21 2.96
N PHE A 208 -16.73 3.09 3.18
CA PHE A 208 -16.72 1.97 2.25
C PHE A 208 -17.76 0.91 2.64
N TRP A 209 -18.48 0.37 1.68
CA TRP A 209 -19.59 -0.57 1.93
C TRP A 209 -19.15 -1.86 2.64
N TRP A 210 -17.87 -2.23 2.58
CA TRP A 210 -17.32 -3.40 3.29
C TRP A 210 -17.00 -3.16 4.78
N GLY A 211 -17.16 -1.93 5.27
CA GLY A 211 -16.85 -1.54 6.64
C GLY A 211 -18.02 -1.65 7.62
N PRO A 212 -19.04 -0.77 7.53
CA PRO A 212 -19.96 -0.51 8.63
C PRO A 212 -20.93 -1.65 8.95
N TYR A 213 -21.22 -2.52 7.99
CA TYR A 213 -22.21 -3.58 8.13
C TYR A 213 -21.61 -4.99 8.10
N SER A 214 -20.29 -5.10 8.27
CA SER A 214 -19.58 -6.37 8.41
C SER A 214 -19.36 -6.70 9.88
N GLU A 215 -19.85 -7.85 10.33
CA GLU A 215 -19.50 -8.37 11.64
C GLU A 215 -18.05 -8.85 11.65
N PRO A 216 -17.34 -8.76 12.78
CA PRO A 216 -15.91 -9.14 12.86
C PRO A 216 -15.60 -10.52 12.29
N GLU A 217 -16.39 -11.55 12.64
CA GLU A 217 -16.15 -12.91 12.15
C GLU A 217 -16.48 -13.05 10.66
N GLU A 218 -17.56 -12.41 10.18
CA GLU A 218 -17.89 -12.39 8.76
C GLU A 218 -16.77 -11.74 7.92
N PHE A 219 -16.14 -10.66 8.45
CA PHE A 219 -15.00 -10.00 7.81
C PHE A 219 -13.79 -10.94 7.74
N LYS A 220 -13.46 -11.63 8.85
CA LYS A 220 -12.37 -12.62 8.88
C LYS A 220 -12.61 -13.74 7.89
N ASP A 221 -13.83 -14.24 7.80
CA ASP A 221 -14.18 -15.33 6.89
C ASP A 221 -14.08 -14.90 5.43
N LEU A 222 -14.51 -13.68 5.08
CA LEU A 222 -14.35 -13.15 3.73
C LEU A 222 -12.88 -12.95 3.38
N TRP A 223 -12.08 -12.43 4.31
CA TRP A 223 -10.62 -12.27 4.13
C TRP A 223 -9.96 -13.63 3.87
N ARG A 224 -10.21 -14.63 4.73
CA ARG A 224 -9.69 -16.00 4.60
C ARG A 224 -10.10 -16.62 3.27
N PHE A 225 -11.37 -16.47 2.89
CA PHE A 225 -11.86 -16.91 1.60
C PHE A 225 -11.10 -16.25 0.45
N THR A 226 -10.88 -14.93 0.51
CA THR A 226 -10.17 -14.17 -0.53
C THR A 226 -8.76 -14.70 -0.73
N VAL A 227 -8.01 -14.85 0.36
CA VAL A 227 -6.63 -15.39 0.32
C VAL A 227 -6.63 -16.83 -0.21
N HIS A 228 -7.47 -17.70 0.36
CA HIS A 228 -7.59 -19.08 -0.10
C HIS A 228 -7.94 -19.18 -1.58
N TYR A 229 -8.92 -18.39 -2.04
CA TYR A 229 -9.35 -18.46 -3.44
C TYR A 229 -8.26 -17.97 -4.41
N LEU A 230 -7.56 -16.88 -4.11
CA LEU A 230 -6.45 -16.38 -4.93
C LEU A 230 -5.25 -17.34 -4.90
N ARG A 231 -4.78 -17.70 -3.70
CA ARG A 231 -3.57 -18.50 -3.49
C ARG A 231 -3.75 -19.95 -3.92
N ASP A 232 -4.78 -20.62 -3.36
CA ASP A 232 -4.88 -22.09 -3.43
C ASP A 232 -5.75 -22.57 -4.61
N ILE A 233 -6.72 -21.77 -5.06
CA ILE A 233 -7.62 -22.13 -6.17
C ILE A 233 -7.15 -21.54 -7.50
N LEU A 234 -6.74 -20.27 -7.49
CA LEU A 234 -6.30 -19.56 -8.70
C LEU A 234 -4.78 -19.58 -8.89
N ASN A 235 -4.02 -20.16 -7.96
CA ASN A 235 -2.55 -20.32 -8.00
C ASN A 235 -1.81 -19.00 -8.21
N VAL A 236 -2.22 -17.94 -7.48
CA VAL A 236 -1.55 -16.65 -7.50
C VAL A 236 -0.49 -16.63 -6.41
N HIS A 237 0.79 -16.73 -6.81
CA HIS A 237 1.93 -16.88 -5.91
C HIS A 237 2.90 -15.69 -5.92
N ASN A 238 2.50 -14.57 -6.52
CA ASN A 238 3.27 -13.31 -6.55
C ASN A 238 2.65 -12.19 -5.72
N MET A 239 1.84 -12.54 -4.71
CA MET A 239 1.18 -11.61 -3.79
C MET A 239 1.67 -11.75 -2.35
N LEU A 240 1.86 -10.60 -1.68
CA LEU A 240 1.85 -10.46 -0.22
C LEU A 240 0.55 -9.79 0.19
N TYR A 241 0.01 -10.13 1.36
CA TYR A 241 -1.29 -9.61 1.84
C TYR A 241 -1.10 -8.61 2.97
N ALA A 242 -1.60 -7.37 2.80
CA ALA A 242 -1.52 -6.31 3.80
C ALA A 242 -2.88 -6.03 4.45
N PHE A 243 -2.95 -6.14 5.77
CA PHE A 243 -4.10 -5.80 6.61
C PHE A 243 -4.01 -4.32 7.02
N SER A 244 -5.05 -3.54 6.73
CA SER A 244 -5.00 -2.08 6.83
C SER A 244 -6.36 -1.49 7.25
N PRO A 245 -6.65 -1.40 8.56
CA PRO A 245 -7.74 -0.55 9.06
C PRO A 245 -7.42 0.94 8.85
N ASP A 246 -8.41 1.80 9.06
CA ASP A 246 -8.24 3.22 9.38
C ASP A 246 -7.81 3.37 10.85
N ILE A 247 -7.99 4.51 11.45
CA ILE A 247 -7.53 4.85 12.80
C ILE A 247 -8.49 4.50 13.93
N LYS A 248 -9.56 3.75 13.71
CA LYS A 248 -10.57 3.46 14.76
C LYS A 248 -10.15 2.33 15.70
N PHE A 249 -8.88 2.35 16.13
CA PHE A 249 -8.35 1.47 17.17
C PHE A 249 -7.46 2.25 18.14
N ASP A 250 -7.56 1.94 19.43
CA ASP A 250 -6.76 2.55 20.48
C ASP A 250 -5.96 1.54 21.31
N SER A 251 -6.18 0.24 21.04
CA SER A 251 -5.52 -0.89 21.68
C SER A 251 -5.14 -1.97 20.66
N ARG A 252 -4.35 -2.96 21.11
CA ARG A 252 -4.04 -4.17 20.32
C ARG A 252 -5.30 -4.97 20.02
N GLU A 253 -6.17 -5.08 21.00
CA GLU A 253 -7.44 -5.82 20.96
C GLU A 253 -8.35 -5.22 19.89
N ASP A 254 -8.46 -3.89 19.84
CA ASP A 254 -9.25 -3.19 18.82
C ASP A 254 -8.68 -3.43 17.42
N TYR A 255 -7.35 -3.28 17.24
CA TYR A 255 -6.69 -3.55 15.96
C TYR A 255 -6.91 -4.99 15.49
N LEU A 256 -6.87 -5.94 16.41
CA LEU A 256 -7.01 -7.37 16.10
C LEU A 256 -8.48 -7.84 15.99
N LEU A 257 -9.46 -6.98 16.27
CA LEU A 257 -10.88 -7.37 16.29
C LEU A 257 -11.33 -8.08 15.00
N ARG A 258 -10.89 -7.59 13.84
CA ARG A 258 -11.17 -8.17 12.51
C ARG A 258 -9.95 -8.85 11.88
N TYR A 259 -8.89 -9.07 12.64
CA TYR A 259 -7.66 -9.70 12.13
C TYR A 259 -7.89 -11.19 11.80
N PRO A 260 -7.67 -11.62 10.54
CA PRO A 260 -8.06 -12.96 10.10
C PRO A 260 -7.15 -14.11 10.58
N GLY A 261 -5.99 -13.77 11.13
CA GLY A 261 -4.97 -14.72 11.56
C GLY A 261 -3.61 -14.48 10.87
N ASP A 262 -2.54 -14.94 11.50
CA ASP A 262 -1.17 -14.74 11.03
C ASP A 262 -0.89 -15.45 9.69
N GLU A 263 -1.62 -16.54 9.42
CA GLU A 263 -1.56 -17.32 8.19
C GLU A 263 -2.28 -16.69 6.99
N TYR A 264 -2.89 -15.50 7.19
CA TYR A 264 -3.63 -14.77 6.14
C TYR A 264 -3.15 -13.33 5.94
N VAL A 265 -2.13 -12.90 6.66
CA VAL A 265 -1.60 -11.53 6.58
C VAL A 265 -0.09 -11.55 6.62
N ASP A 266 0.57 -10.93 5.64
CA ASP A 266 2.03 -10.75 5.61
C ASP A 266 2.47 -9.43 6.23
N ILE A 267 1.68 -8.37 6.10
CA ILE A 267 2.03 -7.00 6.49
C ILE A 267 0.92 -6.42 7.36
N LEU A 268 1.29 -5.85 8.51
CA LEU A 268 0.40 -5.10 9.36
C LEU A 268 0.53 -3.61 9.03
N GLY A 269 -0.57 -2.97 8.64
CA GLY A 269 -0.58 -1.55 8.32
C GLY A 269 -1.82 -0.85 8.84
N PHE A 270 -1.91 0.43 8.59
CA PHE A 270 -3.13 1.22 8.75
C PHE A 270 -3.04 2.49 7.92
N ASP A 271 -4.19 3.09 7.65
CA ASP A 271 -4.33 4.33 6.91
C ASP A 271 -4.60 5.46 7.91
N ASP A 272 -3.91 6.61 7.78
CA ASP A 272 -4.06 7.71 8.70
C ASP A 272 -4.04 9.06 7.98
N TYR A 273 -5.19 9.69 7.91
CA TYR A 273 -5.37 11.05 7.39
C TYR A 273 -5.81 12.03 8.46
N GLU A 274 -6.46 11.56 9.51
CA GLU A 274 -7.18 12.41 10.46
C GLU A 274 -6.29 12.95 11.58
N ASP A 275 -5.30 12.18 12.02
CA ASP A 275 -4.47 12.55 13.17
C ASP A 275 -3.52 13.71 12.88
N PHE A 276 -3.36 14.08 11.61
CA PHE A 276 -2.56 15.22 11.19
C PHE A 276 -3.37 16.51 10.97
N LYS A 277 -4.71 16.48 11.16
CA LYS A 277 -5.60 17.59 10.79
C LYS A 277 -5.60 18.78 11.77
N TYR A 278 -5.40 18.56 13.06
CA TYR A 278 -5.88 19.51 14.05
C TYR A 278 -4.84 20.10 14.98
N ASP A 279 -3.94 19.34 15.54
CA ASP A 279 -2.90 19.83 16.43
C ASP A 279 -1.84 18.77 16.78
N LYS A 280 -0.82 19.21 17.54
CA LYS A 280 0.25 18.33 18.03
C LYS A 280 -0.24 17.22 18.97
N LYS A 281 -1.41 17.36 19.62
CA LYS A 281 -1.98 16.31 20.45
C LYS A 281 -2.43 15.13 19.61
N ARG A 282 -3.05 15.38 18.47
CA ARG A 282 -3.47 14.33 17.52
C ARG A 282 -2.28 13.58 16.92
N THR A 283 -1.17 14.23 16.66
CA THR A 283 0.05 13.53 16.18
C THR A 283 0.63 12.56 17.20
N ASN A 284 0.33 12.74 18.49
CA ASN A 284 0.68 11.76 19.52
C ASN A 284 -0.21 10.51 19.44
N GLU A 285 -1.46 10.64 19.00
CA GLU A 285 -2.32 9.48 18.71
C GLU A 285 -1.80 8.68 17.51
N ALA A 286 -1.39 9.35 16.43
CA ALA A 286 -0.70 8.69 15.30
C ALA A 286 0.53 7.90 15.79
N ARG A 287 1.40 8.53 16.60
CA ARG A 287 2.58 7.86 17.16
C ARG A 287 2.21 6.69 18.07
N LYS A 288 1.11 6.80 18.85
CA LYS A 288 0.59 5.71 19.67
C LYS A 288 0.16 4.53 18.80
N ARG A 289 -0.61 4.77 17.73
CA ARG A 289 -1.07 3.74 16.79
C ARG A 289 0.10 3.07 16.08
N ILE A 290 1.09 3.83 15.61
CA ILE A 290 2.30 3.27 15.01
C ILE A 290 3.01 2.34 15.99
N ARG A 291 3.11 2.70 17.29
CA ARG A 291 3.71 1.81 18.31
C ARG A 291 2.89 0.56 18.55
N ILE A 292 1.56 0.65 18.57
CA ILE A 292 0.67 -0.52 18.73
C ILE A 292 0.90 -1.50 17.56
N VAL A 293 0.79 -1.01 16.33
CA VAL A 293 0.94 -1.86 15.13
C VAL A 293 2.37 -2.35 14.99
N GLY A 294 3.37 -1.49 15.23
CA GLY A 294 4.78 -1.86 15.17
C GLY A 294 5.18 -2.90 16.22
N ALA A 295 4.63 -2.81 17.43
CA ALA A 295 4.85 -3.84 18.47
C ALA A 295 4.22 -5.18 18.07
N LEU A 296 3.00 -5.18 17.54
CA LEU A 296 2.34 -6.36 16.99
C LEU A 296 3.14 -6.97 15.83
N ALA A 297 3.59 -6.13 14.90
CA ALA A 297 4.37 -6.54 13.75
C ALA A 297 5.70 -7.20 14.19
N ASN A 298 6.40 -6.59 15.13
CA ASN A 298 7.64 -7.15 15.69
C ASN A 298 7.41 -8.50 16.37
N GLU A 299 6.37 -8.63 17.20
CA GLU A 299 6.00 -9.89 17.85
C GLU A 299 5.71 -11.00 16.84
N LYS A 300 4.97 -10.66 15.77
CA LYS A 300 4.59 -11.58 14.71
C LYS A 300 5.66 -11.75 13.62
N LYS A 301 6.79 -11.03 13.73
CA LYS A 301 7.89 -11.02 12.75
C LYS A 301 7.43 -10.61 11.34
N LYS A 302 6.54 -9.64 11.27
CA LYS A 302 5.96 -9.08 10.05
C LYS A 302 6.34 -7.61 9.88
N PRO A 303 6.33 -7.06 8.66
CA PRO A 303 6.50 -5.62 8.45
C PRO A 303 5.34 -4.81 9.03
N CYS A 304 5.65 -3.55 9.43
CA CYS A 304 4.66 -2.54 9.80
C CYS A 304 4.69 -1.39 8.78
N ALA A 305 3.52 -0.87 8.41
CA ALA A 305 3.43 0.21 7.42
C ALA A 305 2.34 1.24 7.71
N LEU A 306 2.58 2.49 7.30
CA LEU A 306 1.53 3.45 7.00
C LEU A 306 1.11 3.23 5.54
N THR A 307 0.05 2.45 5.35
CA THR A 307 -0.37 1.97 4.05
C THR A 307 -1.00 3.05 3.18
N GLU A 308 -1.61 4.05 3.82
CA GLU A 308 -2.00 5.32 3.22
C GLU A 308 -1.82 6.44 4.23
N VAL A 309 -1.29 7.56 3.76
CA VAL A 309 -1.23 8.81 4.51
C VAL A 309 -1.40 10.00 3.57
N GLY A 310 -1.74 11.14 4.13
CA GLY A 310 -1.75 12.35 3.34
C GLY A 310 -2.23 13.57 4.12
N TYR A 311 -1.91 14.70 3.54
CA TYR A 311 -2.52 15.99 3.80
C TYR A 311 -2.96 16.53 2.43
N PHE A 312 -3.90 17.45 2.42
CA PHE A 312 -4.46 17.91 1.15
C PHE A 312 -4.06 19.34 0.83
N ILE A 313 -3.35 19.51 -0.29
CA ILE A 313 -3.13 20.80 -0.93
C ILE A 313 -4.28 21.01 -1.91
N LYS A 314 -5.08 22.06 -1.75
CA LYS A 314 -6.09 22.46 -2.73
C LYS A 314 -5.49 23.43 -3.72
N LYS A 315 -5.36 23.01 -4.97
CA LYS A 315 -4.74 23.83 -6.04
C LYS A 315 -5.51 25.09 -6.41
N ASP A 316 -6.82 25.09 -6.25
CA ASP A 316 -7.71 26.25 -6.45
C ASP A 316 -7.59 27.29 -5.32
N ASN A 317 -6.97 26.94 -4.22
CA ASN A 317 -6.76 27.84 -3.09
C ASN A 317 -5.41 27.58 -2.40
N PRO A 318 -4.28 27.93 -3.02
CA PRO A 318 -2.94 27.68 -2.47
C PRO A 318 -2.68 28.40 -1.13
N GLN A 319 -3.48 29.42 -0.77
CA GLN A 319 -3.38 30.08 0.54
C GLN A 319 -4.00 29.27 1.68
N LYS A 320 -4.72 28.19 1.39
CA LYS A 320 -5.31 27.27 2.38
C LYS A 320 -4.51 25.99 2.55
N VAL A 321 -3.26 25.94 2.11
CA VAL A 321 -2.38 24.83 2.44
C VAL A 321 -2.09 24.87 3.93
N ASP A 322 -2.53 23.86 4.64
CA ASP A 322 -2.15 23.69 6.04
C ASP A 322 -0.75 23.05 6.12
N ILE A 323 0.27 23.94 5.99
CA ILE A 323 1.68 23.52 6.08
C ILE A 323 1.95 22.83 7.41
N LYS A 324 1.30 23.24 8.50
CA LYS A 324 1.48 22.59 9.80
C LYS A 324 1.02 21.13 9.80
N ARG A 325 -0.05 20.83 9.09
CA ARG A 325 -0.51 19.45 8.94
C ARG A 325 0.53 18.60 8.21
N MET A 326 1.11 19.13 7.14
CA MET A 326 2.21 18.48 6.45
C MET A 326 3.41 18.28 7.39
N GLU A 327 3.85 19.34 8.09
CA GLU A 327 4.94 19.26 9.05
C GLU A 327 4.69 18.17 10.10
N TYR A 328 3.50 18.11 10.69
CA TYR A 328 3.14 17.07 11.68
C TYR A 328 3.22 15.65 11.11
N LEU A 329 2.76 15.44 9.87
CA LEU A 329 2.87 14.15 9.19
C LEU A 329 4.34 13.78 8.96
N LEU A 330 5.13 14.69 8.39
CA LEU A 330 6.55 14.46 8.09
C LEU A 330 7.37 14.23 9.37
N GLU A 331 7.15 15.02 10.43
CA GLU A 331 7.76 14.81 11.75
C GLU A 331 7.38 13.44 12.33
N THR A 332 6.11 13.03 12.21
CA THR A 332 5.66 11.75 12.74
C THR A 332 6.34 10.58 12.03
N ILE A 333 6.43 10.59 10.70
CA ILE A 333 7.16 9.56 9.95
C ILE A 333 8.64 9.57 10.36
N SER A 334 9.23 10.77 10.51
CA SER A 334 10.61 10.94 10.93
C SER A 334 10.89 10.38 12.31
N ASP A 335 9.99 10.62 13.28
CA ASP A 335 10.15 10.15 14.66
C ASP A 335 9.90 8.65 14.82
N MET A 336 9.16 8.04 13.88
CA MET A 336 8.66 6.67 14.00
C MET A 336 9.27 5.72 12.97
N TYR A 337 10.33 6.13 12.25
CA TYR A 337 10.96 5.34 11.19
C TYR A 337 11.43 3.95 11.65
N GLU A 338 11.79 3.80 12.93
CA GLU A 338 12.22 2.50 13.49
C GLU A 338 11.11 1.43 13.50
N TYR A 339 9.85 1.87 13.46
CA TYR A 339 8.70 0.97 13.40
C TYR A 339 8.23 0.72 11.97
N LEU A 340 8.43 1.68 11.06
CA LEU A 340 7.81 1.69 9.74
C LEU A 340 8.74 1.12 8.67
N SER A 341 8.31 0.06 7.99
CA SER A 341 8.98 -0.46 6.80
C SER A 341 8.73 0.44 5.60
N TYR A 342 7.49 0.93 5.44
CA TYR A 342 7.14 1.86 4.38
C TYR A 342 5.99 2.79 4.76
N ALA A 343 5.87 3.90 4.02
CA ALA A 343 4.75 4.83 4.07
C ALA A 343 4.34 5.26 2.66
N VAL A 344 3.04 5.27 2.36
CA VAL A 344 2.51 5.63 1.04
C VAL A 344 1.65 6.87 1.15
N PHE A 345 2.08 7.96 0.54
CA PHE A 345 1.24 9.14 0.35
C PHE A 345 0.16 8.84 -0.68
N TRP A 346 -1.05 9.34 -0.44
CA TRP A 346 -2.10 9.22 -1.45
C TRP A 346 -1.78 10.01 -2.72
N GLY A 347 -2.59 9.79 -3.75
CA GLY A 347 -2.38 10.37 -5.08
C GLY A 347 -2.63 11.86 -5.17
N ASN A 348 -2.09 12.45 -6.20
CA ASN A 348 -2.40 13.80 -6.66
C ASN A 348 -3.46 13.71 -7.76
N GLY A 349 -4.62 14.35 -7.57
CA GLY A 349 -5.70 14.34 -8.56
C GLY A 349 -6.92 15.15 -8.11
N GLY A 350 -7.82 15.47 -9.05
CA GLY A 350 -9.07 16.15 -8.74
C GLY A 350 -8.94 17.52 -8.03
N GLY A 351 -7.81 18.22 -8.21
CA GLY A 351 -7.52 19.48 -7.52
C GLY A 351 -7.04 19.30 -6.07
N VAL A 352 -6.84 18.06 -5.61
CA VAL A 352 -6.31 17.73 -4.27
C VAL A 352 -5.00 16.97 -4.43
N TYR A 353 -3.96 17.36 -3.71
CA TYR A 353 -2.64 16.77 -3.77
C TYR A 353 -2.14 16.41 -2.38
N CYS A 354 -1.50 15.25 -2.27
CA CYS A 354 -0.86 14.75 -1.05
C CYS A 354 0.67 14.90 -1.07
N VAL A 355 1.26 15.06 -2.25
CA VAL A 355 2.67 15.41 -2.43
C VAL A 355 2.74 16.76 -3.14
N PRO A 356 3.52 17.74 -2.66
CA PRO A 356 3.64 19.02 -3.33
C PRO A 356 4.26 18.85 -4.72
N THR A 357 3.94 19.75 -5.63
CA THR A 357 4.61 19.88 -6.92
C THR A 357 5.45 21.15 -6.95
N GLN A 358 6.30 21.30 -7.93
CA GLN A 358 7.16 22.48 -8.05
C GLN A 358 6.35 23.78 -8.01
N GLY A 359 6.73 24.69 -7.12
CA GLY A 359 6.05 25.96 -6.86
C GLY A 359 4.90 25.90 -5.86
N ASP A 360 4.56 24.74 -5.32
CA ASP A 360 3.53 24.61 -4.27
C ASP A 360 4.09 25.05 -2.91
N ALA A 361 3.21 25.53 -2.05
CA ALA A 361 3.54 25.73 -0.65
C ALA A 361 3.95 24.41 0.01
N GLY A 362 5.02 24.43 0.82
CA GLY A 362 5.57 23.23 1.47
C GLY A 362 6.52 22.42 0.59
N GLU A 363 6.85 22.87 -0.61
CA GLU A 363 7.82 22.21 -1.49
C GLU A 363 9.19 22.05 -0.80
N GLU A 364 9.72 23.09 -0.20
CA GLU A 364 11.06 23.06 0.41
C GLU A 364 11.08 22.23 1.70
N GLU A 365 10.04 22.25 2.50
CA GLU A 365 9.87 21.41 3.68
C GLU A 365 9.83 19.94 3.26
N PHE A 366 9.07 19.61 2.21
CA PHE A 366 9.00 18.24 1.71
C PHE A 366 10.32 17.78 1.10
N LYS A 367 11.01 18.63 0.34
CA LYS A 367 12.38 18.35 -0.16
C LYS A 367 13.38 18.12 0.98
N SER A 368 13.27 18.89 2.06
CA SER A 368 14.09 18.71 3.25
C SER A 368 13.84 17.36 3.92
N PHE A 369 12.56 16.95 4.01
CA PHE A 369 12.16 15.64 4.52
C PHE A 369 12.72 14.51 3.65
N LEU A 370 12.63 14.58 2.32
CA LEU A 370 13.16 13.58 1.40
C LEU A 370 14.68 13.36 1.51
N LYS A 371 15.41 14.34 2.05
CA LYS A 371 16.89 14.26 2.27
C LYS A 371 17.27 13.61 3.60
N GLN A 372 16.31 13.30 4.47
CA GLN A 372 16.60 12.67 5.76
C GLN A 372 17.17 11.26 5.56
N PRO A 373 18.17 10.85 6.33
CA PRO A 373 18.90 9.58 6.10
C PRO A 373 18.06 8.33 6.35
N PHE A 374 16.97 8.47 7.07
CA PHE A 374 16.01 7.38 7.35
C PHE A 374 14.82 7.38 6.38
N ILE A 375 14.76 8.30 5.43
CA ILE A 375 13.78 8.26 4.32
C ILE A 375 14.44 7.55 3.15
N LEU A 376 13.92 6.36 2.87
CA LEU A 376 14.46 5.49 1.85
C LEU A 376 13.74 5.76 0.53
N LEU A 377 14.48 6.25 -0.43
CA LEU A 377 14.08 6.40 -1.82
C LEU A 377 14.94 5.48 -2.68
N ASN A 378 14.48 5.22 -3.89
CA ASN A 378 15.25 4.43 -4.84
C ASN A 378 16.31 5.33 -5.50
N ASP A 379 17.56 4.95 -5.37
CA ASP A 379 18.68 5.64 -6.06
C ASP A 379 18.72 5.15 -7.51
N ASN A 380 18.49 6.05 -8.46
CA ASN A 380 18.74 5.77 -9.88
C ASN A 380 20.19 5.29 -10.03
N LYS A 381 20.38 4.10 -10.57
CA LYS A 381 21.69 3.60 -10.97
C LYS A 381 22.07 4.08 -12.37
#